data_3ed11d35f8090548f42aa3e4647b46c5
#
_entry.id   3ed11d35f8090548f42aa3e4647b46c5
#
_cell.length_a   1.000
_cell.length_b   1.000
_cell.length_c   1.000
_cell.angle_alpha   90.00
_cell.angle_beta   90.00
_cell.angle_gamma   90.00
#
_symmetry.space_group_name_H-M   'P 1'
#
loop_
_entity.id
_entity.type
_entity.pdbx_description
1 polymer ?
#
loop_
_entity_poly.entity_id
_entity_poly.type
_entity_poly.pdbx_seq_one_letter_code
_entity_poly.pdbx_strand_id
1 'polypeptide(L)'
;MADHPIFTESIRRIRALLGETGLDPLQQQVLERLVHSSGDPDLAPLLRFSPDACEQGLEALRSGALVLTDTAMAAAAVTPMAHRTLGTSVRCLLDWAPAQSPPGSTRSAAAMQRCWPELTAAAESVGQPMPVVLVGSAPTALDQLLDQVVGGAVMPSLVIGMPVGFVGVPESKRRLASTSLAQIRLEGTRGGAGLVAAVVNA
;
A
#
# COMPACT_ATOMS: atom_id res chain seq x y z
N MET A 1 -15.65 -2.27 17.78
CA MET A 1 -17.00 -2.03 17.21
C MET A 1 -17.36 -3.27 16.42
N ALA A 2 -18.57 -3.81 16.57
CA ALA A 2 -18.96 -5.01 15.79
C ALA A 2 -19.16 -4.63 14.32
N ASP A 3 -18.73 -5.53 13.42
CA ASP A 3 -18.92 -5.35 12.00
C ASP A 3 -20.39 -5.35 11.59
N HIS A 4 -20.71 -4.62 10.54
CA HIS A 4 -22.10 -4.61 10.02
C HIS A 4 -22.49 -6.00 9.50
N PRO A 5 -23.71 -6.50 9.77
CA PRO A 5 -24.15 -7.85 9.35
C PRO A 5 -23.96 -8.16 7.86
N ILE A 6 -24.13 -7.16 6.98
CA ILE A 6 -23.87 -7.31 5.53
C ILE A 6 -22.38 -7.59 5.26
N PHE A 7 -21.46 -6.93 5.98
CA PHE A 7 -20.03 -7.20 5.83
C PHE A 7 -19.69 -8.62 6.29
N THR A 8 -20.17 -9.02 7.47
CA THR A 8 -19.96 -10.39 7.98
C THR A 8 -20.48 -11.46 7.02
N GLU A 9 -21.68 -11.27 6.45
CA GLU A 9 -22.23 -12.19 5.45
C GLU A 9 -21.42 -12.20 4.16
N SER A 10 -20.92 -11.04 3.71
CA SER A 10 -20.04 -10.95 2.55
C SER A 10 -18.75 -11.75 2.76
N ILE A 11 -18.08 -11.58 3.90
CA ILE A 11 -16.86 -12.33 4.23
C ILE A 11 -17.14 -13.83 4.31
N ARG A 12 -18.27 -14.26 4.88
CA ARG A 12 -18.67 -15.66 4.91
C ARG A 12 -18.79 -16.28 3.50
N ARG A 13 -19.41 -15.54 2.57
CA ARG A 13 -19.54 -15.96 1.16
C ARG A 13 -18.19 -16.01 0.45
N ILE A 14 -17.34 -15.01 0.67
CA ILE A 14 -16.00 -14.96 0.11
C ILE A 14 -15.16 -16.14 0.57
N ARG A 15 -15.20 -16.50 1.86
CA ARG A 15 -14.51 -17.70 2.39
C ARG A 15 -14.98 -18.98 1.72
N ALA A 16 -16.30 -19.13 1.58
CA ALA A 16 -16.86 -20.29 0.88
C ALA A 16 -16.44 -20.38 -0.59
N LEU A 17 -16.27 -19.23 -1.26
CA LEU A 17 -15.84 -19.15 -2.64
C LEU A 17 -14.33 -19.44 -2.81
N LEU A 18 -13.49 -18.91 -1.90
CA LEU A 18 -12.04 -19.06 -1.96
C LEU A 18 -11.55 -20.43 -1.51
N GLY A 19 -12.31 -21.12 -0.64
CA GLY A 19 -11.87 -22.37 -0.03
C GLY A 19 -10.63 -22.23 0.84
N GLU A 20 -9.81 -23.28 0.91
CA GLU A 20 -8.55 -23.29 1.64
C GLU A 20 -7.46 -22.54 0.85
N THR A 21 -6.93 -21.47 1.41
CA THR A 21 -5.93 -20.62 0.73
C THR A 21 -4.50 -20.89 1.18
N GLY A 22 -4.31 -21.55 2.33
CA GLY A 22 -2.99 -21.76 2.93
C GLY A 22 -2.35 -20.48 3.51
N LEU A 23 -3.07 -19.37 3.54
CA LEU A 23 -2.62 -18.10 4.12
C LEU A 23 -2.73 -18.11 5.64
N ASP A 24 -1.85 -17.36 6.31
CA ASP A 24 -2.02 -17.09 7.73
C ASP A 24 -3.24 -16.19 8.01
N PRO A 25 -3.66 -16.01 9.28
CA PRO A 25 -4.88 -15.27 9.59
C PRO A 25 -4.88 -13.80 9.14
N LEU A 26 -3.74 -13.10 9.19
CA LEU A 26 -3.66 -11.69 8.76
C LEU A 26 -3.67 -11.59 7.23
N GLN A 27 -2.92 -12.43 6.56
CA GLN A 27 -2.92 -12.52 5.09
C GLN A 27 -4.33 -12.87 4.55
N GLN A 28 -5.02 -13.77 5.24
CA GLN A 28 -6.40 -14.15 4.89
C GLN A 28 -7.35 -12.96 5.03
N GLN A 29 -7.26 -12.16 6.09
CA GLN A 29 -8.06 -10.95 6.25
C GLN A 29 -7.80 -9.94 5.11
N VAL A 30 -6.53 -9.75 4.73
CA VAL A 30 -6.16 -8.90 3.60
C VAL A 30 -6.78 -9.40 2.30
N LEU A 31 -6.69 -10.71 2.00
CA LEU A 31 -7.29 -11.29 0.80
C LEU A 31 -8.81 -11.10 0.79
N GLU A 32 -9.48 -11.42 1.90
CA GLU A 32 -10.94 -11.29 2.03
C GLU A 32 -11.39 -9.84 1.83
N ARG A 33 -10.61 -8.89 2.37
CA ARG A 33 -10.89 -7.45 2.21
C ARG A 33 -10.70 -6.99 0.78
N LEU A 34 -9.65 -7.47 0.09
CA LEU A 34 -9.42 -7.21 -1.33
C LEU A 34 -10.58 -7.72 -2.19
N VAL A 35 -10.97 -8.97 -2.00
CA VAL A 35 -12.10 -9.58 -2.74
C VAL A 35 -13.42 -8.87 -2.43
N HIS A 36 -13.67 -8.54 -1.16
CA HIS A 36 -14.86 -7.76 -0.78
C HIS A 36 -14.92 -6.39 -1.49
N SER A 37 -13.77 -5.71 -1.60
CA SER A 37 -13.71 -4.35 -2.15
C SER A 37 -13.73 -4.31 -3.68
N SER A 38 -13.33 -5.39 -4.34
CA SER A 38 -13.26 -5.49 -5.81
C SER A 38 -14.38 -6.31 -6.43
N GLY A 39 -14.98 -7.24 -5.67
CA GLY A 39 -15.85 -8.29 -6.22
C GLY A 39 -15.10 -9.32 -7.08
N ASP A 40 -13.76 -9.36 -7.00
CA ASP A 40 -12.92 -10.17 -7.89
C ASP A 40 -12.11 -11.24 -7.11
N PRO A 41 -12.56 -12.48 -7.05
CA PRO A 41 -11.85 -13.57 -6.40
C PRO A 41 -10.57 -13.99 -7.14
N ASP A 42 -10.44 -13.66 -8.43
CA ASP A 42 -9.24 -13.97 -9.24
C ASP A 42 -8.01 -13.11 -8.84
N LEU A 43 -8.14 -12.25 -7.84
CA LEU A 43 -7.01 -11.60 -7.20
C LEU A 43 -6.21 -12.55 -6.29
N ALA A 44 -6.83 -13.60 -5.77
CA ALA A 44 -6.19 -14.53 -4.83
C ALA A 44 -4.88 -15.14 -5.38
N PRO A 45 -4.82 -15.71 -6.59
CA PRO A 45 -3.59 -16.27 -7.14
C PRO A 45 -2.52 -15.22 -7.48
N LEU A 46 -2.86 -13.92 -7.47
CA LEU A 46 -1.94 -12.82 -7.80
C LEU A 46 -1.37 -12.13 -6.56
N LEU A 47 -1.97 -12.35 -5.39
CA LEU A 47 -1.57 -11.69 -4.14
C LEU A 47 -0.29 -12.31 -3.60
N ARG A 48 0.66 -11.47 -3.23
CA ARG A 48 1.95 -11.88 -2.66
C ARG A 48 2.28 -11.05 -1.44
N PHE A 49 2.87 -11.72 -0.46
CA PHE A 49 3.38 -11.15 0.78
C PHE A 49 4.87 -11.46 0.89
N SER A 50 5.68 -10.53 1.37
CA SER A 50 6.99 -10.88 1.91
C SER A 50 6.82 -11.48 3.33
N PRO A 51 7.83 -12.18 3.86
CA PRO A 51 7.76 -12.69 5.23
C PRO A 51 7.38 -11.58 6.22
N ASP A 52 6.47 -11.89 7.13
CA ASP A 52 6.01 -11.02 8.23
C ASP A 52 5.48 -9.64 7.81
N ALA A 53 5.11 -9.46 6.52
CA ALA A 53 4.70 -8.15 6.00
C ALA A 53 3.43 -7.60 6.69
N CYS A 54 2.48 -8.47 6.98
CA CYS A 54 1.24 -8.07 7.64
C CYS A 54 1.49 -7.66 9.10
N GLU A 55 2.30 -8.42 9.82
CA GLU A 55 2.69 -8.15 11.19
C GLU A 55 3.47 -6.84 11.31
N GLN A 56 4.50 -6.67 10.46
CA GLN A 56 5.32 -5.45 10.41
C GLN A 56 4.46 -4.22 10.08
N GLY A 57 3.57 -4.34 9.11
CA GLY A 57 2.65 -3.26 8.74
C GLY A 57 1.69 -2.89 9.85
N LEU A 58 1.09 -3.89 10.50
CA LEU A 58 0.16 -3.71 11.61
C LEU A 58 0.84 -3.04 12.81
N GLU A 59 2.05 -3.48 13.16
CA GLU A 59 2.82 -2.89 14.25
C GLU A 59 3.22 -1.45 13.93
N ALA A 60 3.71 -1.17 12.73
CA ALA A 60 4.03 0.18 12.31
C ALA A 60 2.82 1.13 12.40
N LEU A 61 1.67 0.69 11.90
CA LEU A 61 0.43 1.48 11.94
C LEU A 61 -0.05 1.72 13.37
N ARG A 62 -0.01 0.72 14.26
CA ARG A 62 -0.34 0.84 15.68
C ARG A 62 0.60 1.77 16.43
N SER A 63 1.87 1.80 16.02
CA SER A 63 2.89 2.69 16.58
C SER A 63 2.89 4.09 15.96
N GLY A 64 1.90 4.43 15.15
CA GLY A 64 1.67 5.78 14.63
C GLY A 64 2.39 6.09 13.32
N ALA A 65 2.82 5.08 12.55
CA ALA A 65 3.38 5.31 11.23
C ALA A 65 2.43 6.11 10.33
N LEU A 66 2.96 7.12 9.66
CA LEU A 66 2.22 7.87 8.64
C LEU A 66 1.88 6.96 7.46
N VAL A 67 0.69 7.11 6.90
CA VAL A 67 0.31 6.47 5.64
C VAL A 67 0.54 7.44 4.50
N LEU A 68 1.47 7.10 3.59
CA LEU A 68 1.75 7.85 2.37
C LEU A 68 1.07 7.17 1.18
N THR A 69 0.23 7.89 0.45
CA THR A 69 -0.48 7.37 -0.73
C THR A 69 -0.01 8.06 -2.01
N ASP A 70 -0.08 7.35 -3.13
CA ASP A 70 0.27 7.90 -4.44
C ASP A 70 -0.84 8.76 -5.08
N THR A 71 -2.06 8.66 -4.58
CA THR A 71 -3.22 9.42 -5.09
C THR A 71 -4.11 9.92 -3.97
N ALA A 72 -4.80 11.02 -4.21
CA ALA A 72 -5.84 11.54 -3.31
C ALA A 72 -7.00 10.56 -3.14
N MET A 73 -7.28 9.72 -4.14
CA MET A 73 -8.28 8.67 -4.07
C MET A 73 -7.96 7.64 -2.99
N ALA A 74 -6.71 7.14 -2.97
CA ALA A 74 -6.27 6.21 -1.94
C ALA A 74 -6.27 6.87 -0.56
N ALA A 75 -5.81 8.13 -0.45
CA ALA A 75 -5.86 8.87 0.79
C ALA A 75 -7.29 9.00 1.33
N ALA A 76 -8.24 9.41 0.49
CA ALA A 76 -9.65 9.53 0.88
C ALA A 76 -10.25 8.21 1.35
N ALA A 77 -9.86 7.07 0.76
CA ALA A 77 -10.35 5.75 1.14
C ALA A 77 -9.78 5.23 2.47
N VAL A 78 -8.57 5.67 2.86
CA VAL A 78 -7.91 5.25 4.11
C VAL A 78 -8.22 6.19 5.28
N THR A 79 -8.34 7.50 5.03
CA THR A 79 -8.46 8.53 6.07
C THR A 79 -9.57 8.25 7.11
N PRO A 80 -10.79 7.84 6.74
CA PRO A 80 -11.84 7.60 7.73
C PRO A 80 -11.51 6.48 8.73
N MET A 81 -10.85 5.42 8.28
CA MET A 81 -10.40 4.32 9.12
C MET A 81 -9.22 4.78 9.99
N ALA A 82 -8.19 5.37 9.39
CA ALA A 82 -7.00 5.82 10.08
C ALA A 82 -7.33 6.76 11.26
N HIS A 83 -8.24 7.72 11.06
CA HIS A 83 -8.68 8.63 12.12
C HIS A 83 -9.46 7.93 13.24
N ARG A 84 -10.33 6.96 12.89
CA ARG A 84 -11.18 6.30 13.90
C ARG A 84 -10.45 5.26 14.75
N THR A 85 -9.47 4.59 14.18
CA THR A 85 -8.87 3.40 14.79
C THR A 85 -7.41 3.57 15.18
N LEU A 86 -6.63 4.27 14.37
CA LEU A 86 -5.17 4.39 14.55
C LEU A 86 -4.74 5.77 15.08
N GLY A 87 -5.54 6.81 14.84
CA GLY A 87 -5.14 8.19 15.13
C GLY A 87 -3.93 8.67 14.30
N THR A 88 -3.62 7.96 13.21
CA THR A 88 -2.46 8.27 12.38
C THR A 88 -2.80 9.21 11.22
N SER A 89 -1.77 9.90 10.71
CA SER A 89 -1.90 10.82 9.58
C SER A 89 -1.86 10.08 8.24
N VAL A 90 -2.67 10.54 7.30
CA VAL A 90 -2.66 10.09 5.90
C VAL A 90 -2.26 11.28 5.03
N ARG A 91 -1.24 11.12 4.21
CA ARG A 91 -0.75 12.14 3.28
C ARG A 91 -0.74 11.61 1.85
N CYS A 92 -0.98 12.50 0.90
CA CYS A 92 -0.85 12.18 -0.52
C CYS A 92 0.47 12.75 -1.04
N LEU A 93 1.28 11.92 -1.71
CA LEU A 93 2.55 12.39 -2.28
C LEU A 93 2.36 13.55 -3.29
N LEU A 94 1.17 13.68 -3.88
CA LEU A 94 0.88 14.77 -4.80
C LEU A 94 0.91 16.16 -4.14
N ASP A 95 0.90 16.26 -2.82
CA ASP A 95 1.11 17.51 -2.08
C ASP A 95 2.50 18.11 -2.36
N TRP A 96 3.47 17.26 -2.75
CA TRP A 96 4.84 17.66 -3.15
C TRP A 96 5.05 17.67 -4.67
N ALA A 97 3.99 17.40 -5.43
CA ALA A 97 4.11 17.32 -6.88
C ALA A 97 4.37 18.69 -7.51
N PRO A 98 5.30 18.80 -8.48
CA PRO A 98 5.44 20.02 -9.25
C PRO A 98 4.19 20.28 -10.08
N ALA A 99 3.96 21.52 -10.47
CA ALA A 99 2.83 21.91 -11.34
C ALA A 99 2.87 21.18 -12.69
N GLN A 100 4.08 20.98 -13.24
CA GLN A 100 4.31 20.27 -14.49
C GLN A 100 5.30 19.11 -14.29
N SER A 101 5.18 18.04 -15.09
CA SER A 101 6.14 16.94 -15.07
C SER A 101 7.52 17.42 -15.50
N PRO A 102 8.58 17.08 -14.77
CA PRO A 102 9.93 17.30 -15.24
C PRO A 102 10.24 16.52 -16.53
N PRO A 103 11.13 17.01 -17.40
CA PRO A 103 11.55 16.26 -18.59
C PRO A 103 12.02 14.84 -18.21
N GLY A 104 11.53 13.82 -18.92
CA GLY A 104 11.89 12.42 -18.71
C GLY A 104 11.36 11.77 -17.42
N SER A 105 10.47 12.47 -16.68
CA SER A 105 9.91 11.97 -15.42
C SER A 105 8.40 12.24 -15.33
N THR A 106 7.77 11.79 -14.25
CA THR A 106 6.37 12.05 -13.94
C THR A 106 6.24 12.95 -12.72
N ARG A 107 5.07 13.60 -12.57
CA ARG A 107 4.75 14.38 -11.37
C ARG A 107 4.84 13.52 -10.10
N SER A 108 4.37 12.28 -10.17
CA SER A 108 4.37 11.35 -9.03
C SER A 108 5.78 10.90 -8.64
N ALA A 109 6.65 10.61 -9.62
CA ALA A 109 8.06 10.30 -9.33
C ALA A 109 8.78 11.49 -8.70
N ALA A 110 8.62 12.70 -9.27
CA ALA A 110 9.21 13.91 -8.72
C ALA A 110 8.69 14.24 -7.31
N ALA A 111 7.41 13.96 -7.05
CA ALA A 111 6.81 14.11 -5.72
C ALA A 111 7.42 13.12 -4.72
N MET A 112 7.56 11.83 -5.10
CA MET A 112 8.19 10.81 -4.26
C MET A 112 9.64 11.18 -3.94
N GLN A 113 10.38 11.66 -4.93
CA GLN A 113 11.76 12.09 -4.75
C GLN A 113 11.90 13.20 -3.68
N ARG A 114 10.93 14.11 -3.61
CA ARG A 114 10.92 15.23 -2.66
C ARG A 114 10.39 14.83 -1.29
N CYS A 115 9.26 14.13 -1.26
CA CYS A 115 8.56 13.86 -0.01
C CYS A 115 9.26 12.80 0.84
N TRP A 116 9.91 11.80 0.25
CA TRP A 116 10.49 10.70 1.02
C TRP A 116 11.55 11.14 2.04
N PRO A 117 12.59 11.92 1.68
CA PRO A 117 13.56 12.43 2.65
C PRO A 117 12.94 13.31 3.74
N GLU A 118 11.95 14.14 3.40
CA GLU A 118 11.25 15.00 4.35
C GLU A 118 10.45 14.18 5.38
N LEU A 119 9.69 13.20 4.91
CA LEU A 119 8.83 12.37 5.76
C LEU A 119 9.63 11.44 6.67
N THR A 120 10.73 10.88 6.17
CA THR A 120 11.59 10.02 6.98
C THR A 120 12.33 10.83 8.06
N ALA A 121 12.87 12.00 7.73
CA ALA A 121 13.48 12.89 8.71
C ALA A 121 12.47 13.36 9.78
N ALA A 122 11.23 13.64 9.39
CA ALA A 122 10.18 13.99 10.32
C ALA A 122 9.84 12.82 11.27
N ALA A 123 9.71 11.60 10.76
CA ALA A 123 9.46 10.42 11.57
C ALA A 123 10.60 10.15 12.57
N GLU A 124 11.86 10.22 12.11
CA GLU A 124 13.04 10.08 12.97
C GLU A 124 13.08 11.11 14.09
N SER A 125 12.77 12.36 13.79
CA SER A 125 12.82 13.45 14.76
C SER A 125 11.90 13.28 15.97
N VAL A 126 10.80 12.52 15.80
CA VAL A 126 9.81 12.24 16.84
C VAL A 126 9.81 10.78 17.30
N GLY A 127 10.75 9.96 16.80
CA GLY A 127 10.87 8.55 17.16
C GLY A 127 9.68 7.69 16.68
N GLN A 128 9.02 8.08 15.58
CA GLN A 128 7.95 7.30 14.97
C GLN A 128 8.49 6.30 13.96
N PRO A 129 7.76 5.19 13.69
CA PRO A 129 8.11 4.29 12.61
C PRO A 129 8.11 5.00 11.26
N MET A 130 8.89 4.47 10.32
CA MET A 130 8.90 4.97 8.94
C MET A 130 7.53 4.83 8.29
N PRO A 131 7.19 5.68 7.32
CA PRO A 131 5.88 5.64 6.68
C PRO A 131 5.54 4.28 6.06
N VAL A 132 4.26 3.91 6.10
CA VAL A 132 3.66 2.86 5.27
C VAL A 132 3.28 3.46 3.93
N VAL A 133 3.83 2.93 2.84
CA VAL A 133 3.67 3.50 1.49
C VAL A 133 2.70 2.70 0.65
N LEU A 134 1.67 3.36 0.13
CA LEU A 134 0.64 2.79 -0.73
C LEU A 134 0.80 3.31 -2.15
N VAL A 135 1.06 2.42 -3.09
CA VAL A 135 1.15 2.76 -4.52
C VAL A 135 0.13 1.94 -5.29
N GLY A 136 -0.98 2.60 -5.66
CA GLY A 136 -2.10 1.99 -6.38
C GLY A 136 -2.22 2.42 -7.85
N SER A 137 -1.53 3.48 -8.27
CA SER A 137 -1.73 4.06 -9.60
C SER A 137 -0.45 4.50 -10.30
N ALA A 138 0.61 4.82 -9.55
CA ALA A 138 1.81 5.45 -10.09
C ALA A 138 3.05 4.52 -10.03
N PRO A 139 3.27 3.64 -11.02
CA PRO A 139 4.45 2.75 -11.04
C PRO A 139 5.76 3.53 -10.96
N THR A 140 5.82 4.72 -11.56
CA THR A 140 7.00 5.59 -11.51
C THR A 140 7.30 6.16 -10.12
N ALA A 141 6.28 6.34 -9.26
CA ALA A 141 6.50 6.70 -7.86
C ALA A 141 7.07 5.51 -7.07
N LEU A 142 6.61 4.29 -7.37
CA LEU A 142 7.18 3.08 -6.78
C LEU A 142 8.65 2.93 -7.19
N ASP A 143 8.95 3.03 -8.48
CA ASP A 143 10.33 2.95 -8.97
C ASP A 143 11.23 4.01 -8.33
N GLN A 144 10.75 5.23 -8.20
CA GLN A 144 11.49 6.32 -7.54
C GLN A 144 11.78 6.03 -6.06
N LEU A 145 10.82 5.46 -5.32
CA LEU A 145 11.05 5.01 -3.94
C LEU A 145 12.15 3.94 -3.89
N LEU A 146 12.06 2.95 -4.78
CA LEU A 146 13.04 1.87 -4.85
C LEU A 146 14.44 2.38 -5.23
N ASP A 147 14.54 3.36 -6.14
CA ASP A 147 15.82 4.02 -6.47
C ASP A 147 16.44 4.70 -5.26
N GLN A 148 15.64 5.40 -4.45
CA GLN A 148 16.13 6.07 -3.24
C GLN A 148 16.60 5.04 -2.20
N VAL A 149 15.86 3.96 -1.98
CA VAL A 149 16.25 2.90 -1.04
C VAL A 149 17.55 2.21 -1.49
N VAL A 150 17.68 1.89 -2.77
CA VAL A 150 18.93 1.35 -3.34
C VAL A 150 20.07 2.34 -3.19
N GLY A 151 19.80 3.64 -3.29
CA GLY A 151 20.75 4.74 -3.04
C GLY A 151 21.09 4.98 -1.57
N GLY A 152 20.58 4.18 -0.65
CA GLY A 152 20.87 4.26 0.79
C GLY A 152 19.88 5.10 1.62
N ALA A 153 18.73 5.49 1.03
CA ALA A 153 17.68 6.13 1.83
C ALA A 153 17.04 5.13 2.81
N VAL A 154 16.46 5.67 3.88
CA VAL A 154 15.77 4.87 4.91
C VAL A 154 14.63 4.06 4.28
N MET A 155 14.49 2.81 4.71
CA MET A 155 13.44 1.90 4.21
C MET A 155 12.07 2.24 4.80
N PRO A 156 10.97 2.14 4.03
CA PRO A 156 9.61 2.20 4.56
C PRO A 156 9.32 1.04 5.50
N SER A 157 8.40 1.24 6.45
CA SER A 157 7.93 0.16 7.32
C SER A 157 7.16 -0.93 6.57
N LEU A 158 6.44 -0.55 5.51
CA LEU A 158 5.75 -1.47 4.60
C LEU A 158 5.52 -0.77 3.25
N VAL A 159 5.62 -1.51 2.15
CA VAL A 159 5.15 -1.08 0.83
C VAL A 159 3.95 -1.92 0.39
N ILE A 160 2.81 -1.28 0.17
CA ILE A 160 1.66 -1.89 -0.48
C ILE A 160 1.69 -1.49 -1.95
N GLY A 161 2.29 -2.37 -2.78
CA GLY A 161 2.61 -2.09 -4.19
C GLY A 161 1.64 -2.77 -5.16
N MET A 162 0.53 -2.10 -5.47
CA MET A 162 -0.49 -2.61 -6.38
C MET A 162 -0.88 -1.58 -7.46
N PRO A 163 0.09 -0.96 -8.17
CA PRO A 163 -0.28 -0.07 -9.27
C PRO A 163 -1.06 -0.83 -10.34
N VAL A 164 -2.09 -0.17 -10.90
CA VAL A 164 -2.88 -0.70 -12.01
C VAL A 164 -2.37 -0.15 -13.34
N GLY A 165 -2.32 -0.97 -14.38
CA GLY A 165 -2.00 -0.54 -15.73
C GLY A 165 -1.11 -1.52 -16.50
N PHE A 166 -0.72 -1.09 -17.71
CA PHE A 166 -0.04 -1.96 -18.67
C PHE A 166 1.41 -1.52 -18.97
N VAL A 167 1.73 -0.24 -18.75
CA VAL A 167 3.06 0.33 -19.07
C VAL A 167 3.83 0.56 -17.78
N GLY A 168 4.96 -0.11 -17.61
CA GLY A 168 5.82 0.00 -16.43
C GLY A 168 5.26 -0.66 -15.16
N VAL A 169 4.00 -1.08 -15.14
CA VAL A 169 3.33 -1.62 -13.95
C VAL A 169 3.84 -3.02 -13.58
N PRO A 170 3.86 -4.02 -14.47
CA PRO A 170 4.43 -5.33 -14.15
C PRO A 170 5.91 -5.25 -13.80
N GLU A 171 6.64 -4.34 -14.44
CA GLU A 171 8.07 -4.11 -14.24
C GLU A 171 8.35 -3.57 -12.82
N SER A 172 7.64 -2.51 -12.41
CA SER A 172 7.80 -1.90 -11.07
C SER A 172 7.46 -2.89 -9.96
N LYS A 173 6.43 -3.72 -10.14
CA LYS A 173 6.06 -4.78 -9.18
C LYS A 173 7.11 -5.89 -9.10
N ARG A 174 7.68 -6.32 -10.22
CA ARG A 174 8.79 -7.30 -10.23
C ARG A 174 10.03 -6.72 -9.55
N ARG A 175 10.30 -5.44 -9.78
CA ARG A 175 11.37 -4.73 -9.10
C ARG A 175 11.16 -4.68 -7.60
N LEU A 176 9.95 -4.34 -7.12
CA LEU A 176 9.59 -4.42 -5.70
C LEU A 176 9.79 -5.85 -5.17
N ALA A 177 9.34 -6.87 -5.91
CA ALA A 177 9.48 -8.27 -5.53
C ALA A 177 10.94 -8.72 -5.32
N SER A 178 11.90 -8.08 -6.00
CA SER A 178 13.34 -8.39 -5.87
C SER A 178 14.03 -7.69 -4.70
N THR A 179 13.32 -6.90 -3.92
CA THR A 179 13.87 -6.22 -2.73
C THR A 179 13.61 -7.01 -1.45
N SER A 180 14.34 -6.66 -0.38
CA SER A 180 14.11 -7.16 0.97
C SER A 180 13.07 -6.36 1.77
N LEU A 181 12.39 -5.40 1.15
CA LEU A 181 11.39 -4.58 1.82
C LEU A 181 10.20 -5.43 2.29
N ALA A 182 9.66 -5.11 3.45
CA ALA A 182 8.33 -5.59 3.83
C ALA A 182 7.32 -5.11 2.78
N GLN A 183 6.60 -6.05 2.15
CA GLN A 183 5.74 -5.71 1.02
C GLN A 183 4.52 -6.61 0.87
N ILE A 184 3.42 -6.00 0.44
CA ILE A 184 2.20 -6.68 -0.02
C ILE A 184 1.93 -6.18 -1.44
N ARG A 185 1.80 -7.08 -2.42
CA ARG A 185 1.65 -6.71 -3.82
C ARG A 185 0.71 -7.64 -4.59
N LEU A 186 0.17 -7.13 -5.70
CA LEU A 186 -0.51 -7.94 -6.71
C LEU A 186 0.39 -8.09 -7.94
N GLU A 187 0.58 -9.29 -8.43
CA GLU A 187 1.30 -9.52 -9.68
C GLU A 187 0.50 -9.05 -10.91
N GLY A 188 1.20 -8.83 -12.02
CA GLY A 188 0.58 -8.46 -13.29
C GLY A 188 0.07 -7.02 -13.33
N THR A 189 -1.00 -6.80 -14.08
CA THR A 189 -1.54 -5.47 -14.43
C THR A 189 -2.64 -4.98 -13.49
N ARG A 190 -3.23 -5.88 -12.68
CA ARG A 190 -4.31 -5.57 -11.74
C ARG A 190 -3.81 -4.80 -10.53
N GLY A 191 -4.65 -3.90 -10.02
CA GLY A 191 -4.32 -3.04 -8.87
C GLY A 191 -5.30 -1.90 -8.75
N GLY A 192 -4.89 -0.83 -8.09
CA GLY A 192 -5.64 0.41 -8.00
C GLY A 192 -5.69 1.02 -6.61
N ALA A 193 -6.04 2.30 -6.54
CA ALA A 193 -6.16 3.07 -5.30
C ALA A 193 -7.10 2.41 -4.28
N GLY A 194 -8.22 1.85 -4.73
CA GLY A 194 -9.17 1.13 -3.88
C GLY A 194 -8.58 -0.15 -3.27
N LEU A 195 -7.73 -0.86 -4.02
CA LEU A 195 -7.14 -2.11 -3.54
C LEU A 195 -6.04 -1.86 -2.49
N VAL A 196 -5.15 -0.89 -2.71
CA VAL A 196 -4.14 -0.55 -1.68
C VAL A 196 -4.79 -0.02 -0.39
N ALA A 197 -5.90 0.73 -0.52
CA ALA A 197 -6.68 1.16 0.63
C ALA A 197 -7.38 -0.02 1.33
N ALA A 198 -7.87 -1.01 0.58
CA ALA A 198 -8.48 -2.21 1.15
C ALA A 198 -7.50 -3.00 2.02
N VAL A 199 -6.24 -3.11 1.62
CA VAL A 199 -5.18 -3.77 2.42
C VAL A 199 -5.00 -3.09 3.77
N VAL A 200 -4.93 -1.76 3.81
CA VAL A 200 -4.76 -1.02 5.08
C VAL A 200 -6.01 -1.09 5.95
N ASN A 201 -7.18 -1.20 5.33
CA ASN A 201 -8.47 -1.27 6.01
C ASN A 201 -8.83 -2.71 6.46
N ALA A 202 -7.99 -3.70 6.19
CA ALA A 202 -8.16 -5.08 6.63
C ALA A 202 -7.79 -5.26 8.09
#